data_9cc511d50203d364774f82dca2705982
#
_entry.id   9cc511d50203d364774f82dca2705982
#
_cell.length_a   1.000
_cell.length_b   1.000
_cell.length_c   1.000
_cell.angle_alpha   90.00
_cell.angle_beta   90.00
_cell.angle_gamma   90.00
#
_symmetry.space_group_name_H-M   'P 1'
#
loop_
_entity.id
_entity.type
_entity.pdbx_description
1 polymer ?
#
loop_
_entity_poly.entity_id
_entity_poly.type
_entity_poly.pdbx_seq_one_letter_code
_entity_poly.pdbx_strand_id
1 'polypeptide(L)'
;MRKARKATRPARTADPAAIIAAARSWLGTPYHDQASLKGVGCDCLGLARGVWREVVGPEPFLIEPYSRGWGETGQIEVLAEGARRMMREIAMAEIGPGALVLFRMVPRAIAKHVGVMTGPDSFIHSYERLGVIEQPLTMPWRRRIAFAFLFPERN
;
A
#
# COMPACT_ATOMS: atom_id res chain seq x y z
N MET A 1 18.00 40.23 7.28
CA MET A 1 16.74 39.64 7.80
C MET A 1 16.53 38.26 7.21
N ARG A 2 16.71 37.20 7.99
CA ARG A 2 16.37 35.85 7.58
C ARG A 2 14.84 35.73 7.65
N LYS A 3 14.18 35.53 6.49
CA LYS A 3 12.77 35.13 6.44
C LYS A 3 12.63 33.78 7.15
N ALA A 4 11.91 33.77 8.27
CA ALA A 4 11.52 32.53 8.93
C ALA A 4 10.75 31.66 7.91
N ARG A 5 11.30 30.48 7.57
CA ARG A 5 10.56 29.47 6.84
C ARG A 5 9.37 29.08 7.73
N LYS A 6 8.17 29.42 7.31
CA LYS A 6 6.94 28.87 7.89
C LYS A 6 7.10 27.36 7.88
N ALA A 7 7.21 26.75 9.06
CA ALA A 7 7.15 25.30 9.18
C ALA A 7 5.78 24.85 8.62
N THR A 8 5.78 24.23 7.47
CA THR A 8 4.58 23.62 6.89
C THR A 8 4.15 22.51 7.84
N ARG A 9 2.96 22.66 8.39
CA ARG A 9 2.33 21.61 9.22
C ARG A 9 2.33 20.31 8.39
N PRO A 10 2.81 19.17 8.94
CA PRO A 10 2.82 17.93 8.18
C PRO A 10 1.38 17.62 7.71
N ALA A 11 1.26 17.15 6.46
CA ALA A 11 -0.03 16.78 5.89
C ALA A 11 -0.73 15.77 6.81
N ARG A 12 -2.01 15.96 7.05
CA ARG A 12 -2.80 15.06 7.88
C ARG A 12 -2.93 13.70 7.18
N THR A 13 -2.94 12.65 7.96
CA THR A 13 -3.10 11.27 7.49
C THR A 13 -4.50 10.76 7.81
N ALA A 14 -4.98 9.80 7.01
CA ALA A 14 -6.26 9.16 7.20
C ALA A 14 -6.32 8.43 8.55
N ASP A 15 -7.53 8.31 9.10
CA ASP A 15 -7.76 7.51 10.30
C ASP A 15 -7.41 6.04 10.04
N PRO A 16 -6.50 5.44 10.83
CA PRO A 16 -6.16 4.03 10.69
C PRO A 16 -7.37 3.10 10.72
N ALA A 17 -8.36 3.38 11.56
CA ALA A 17 -9.58 2.57 11.65
C ALA A 17 -10.39 2.58 10.33
N ALA A 18 -10.45 3.72 9.65
CA ALA A 18 -11.11 3.83 8.35
C ALA A 18 -10.37 3.03 7.26
N ILE A 19 -9.04 3.10 7.26
CA ILE A 19 -8.21 2.32 6.33
C ILE A 19 -8.42 0.82 6.55
N ILE A 20 -8.38 0.37 7.79
CA ILE A 20 -8.55 -1.06 8.14
C ILE A 20 -9.94 -1.55 7.77
N ALA A 21 -10.98 -0.78 8.08
CA ALA A 21 -12.35 -1.13 7.72
C ALA A 21 -12.53 -1.25 6.21
N ALA A 22 -11.99 -0.30 5.46
CA ALA A 22 -11.99 -0.35 3.99
C ALA A 22 -11.28 -1.61 3.47
N ALA A 23 -10.06 -1.88 3.93
CA ALA A 23 -9.31 -3.07 3.51
C ALA A 23 -10.07 -4.37 3.84
N ARG A 24 -10.62 -4.48 5.03
CA ARG A 24 -11.41 -5.65 5.45
C ARG A 24 -12.67 -5.87 4.62
N SER A 25 -13.26 -4.81 4.09
CA SER A 25 -14.42 -4.94 3.20
C SER A 25 -14.11 -5.65 1.88
N TRP A 26 -12.84 -5.79 1.54
CA TRP A 26 -12.36 -6.51 0.36
C TRP A 26 -12.05 -7.99 0.61
N LEU A 27 -12.10 -8.45 1.85
CA LEU A 27 -11.80 -9.85 2.19
C LEU A 27 -12.65 -10.81 1.32
N GLY A 28 -12.00 -11.84 0.79
CA GLY A 28 -12.64 -12.82 -0.09
C GLY A 28 -12.73 -12.40 -1.56
N THR A 29 -12.35 -11.18 -1.93
CA THR A 29 -12.24 -10.78 -3.33
C THR A 29 -11.19 -11.65 -4.02
N PRO A 30 -11.52 -12.31 -5.16
CA PRO A 30 -10.55 -13.15 -5.87
C PRO A 30 -9.37 -12.35 -6.41
N TYR A 31 -8.22 -13.02 -6.52
CA TYR A 31 -7.06 -12.43 -7.20
C TYR A 31 -7.30 -12.33 -8.71
N HIS A 32 -7.05 -11.16 -9.27
CA HIS A 32 -7.08 -10.95 -10.72
C HIS A 32 -6.10 -9.84 -11.09
N ASP A 33 -5.17 -10.14 -12.01
CA ASP A 33 -4.16 -9.18 -12.46
C ASP A 33 -4.79 -7.85 -12.91
N GLN A 34 -4.25 -6.75 -12.43
CA GLN A 34 -4.58 -5.37 -12.80
C GLN A 34 -6.03 -4.96 -12.48
N ALA A 35 -6.80 -5.83 -11.86
CA ALA A 35 -8.17 -5.52 -11.47
C ALA A 35 -8.23 -4.80 -10.12
N SER A 36 -9.27 -4.01 -9.95
CA SER A 36 -9.59 -3.31 -8.71
C SER A 36 -11.10 -3.12 -8.57
N LEU A 37 -11.82 -4.24 -8.41
CA LEU A 37 -13.26 -4.26 -8.27
C LEU A 37 -13.64 -5.18 -7.11
N LYS A 38 -14.15 -4.60 -6.03
CA LYS A 38 -14.51 -5.32 -4.80
C LYS A 38 -15.45 -6.48 -5.08
N GLY A 39 -15.14 -7.64 -4.54
CA GLY A 39 -15.92 -8.87 -4.68
C GLY A 39 -15.78 -9.56 -6.03
N VAL A 40 -15.22 -8.91 -7.02
CA VAL A 40 -15.05 -9.44 -8.38
C VAL A 40 -13.61 -9.84 -8.67
N GLY A 41 -12.67 -8.97 -8.41
CA GLY A 41 -11.24 -9.26 -8.58
C GLY A 41 -10.35 -8.08 -8.27
N CYS A 42 -9.19 -8.37 -7.71
CA CYS A 42 -8.12 -7.38 -7.55
C CYS A 42 -6.76 -8.08 -7.38
N ASP A 43 -5.71 -7.41 -7.81
CA ASP A 43 -4.35 -7.74 -7.40
C ASP A 43 -3.94 -6.93 -6.15
N CYS A 44 -2.69 -7.05 -5.72
CA CYS A 44 -2.24 -6.36 -4.51
C CYS A 44 -2.33 -4.83 -4.64
N LEU A 45 -1.96 -4.30 -5.79
CA LEU A 45 -2.08 -2.87 -6.06
C LEU A 45 -3.55 -2.46 -6.23
N GLY A 46 -4.37 -3.30 -6.84
CA GLY A 46 -5.81 -3.09 -6.98
C GLY A 46 -6.52 -2.97 -5.64
N LEU A 47 -6.12 -3.74 -4.65
CA LEU A 47 -6.62 -3.61 -3.28
C LEU A 47 -6.26 -2.24 -2.70
N ALA A 48 -5.01 -1.83 -2.80
CA ALA A 48 -4.56 -0.51 -2.31
C ALA A 48 -5.29 0.63 -3.00
N ARG A 49 -5.51 0.53 -4.31
CA ARG A 49 -6.31 1.49 -5.09
C ARG A 49 -7.75 1.57 -4.60
N GLY A 50 -8.34 0.43 -4.29
CA GLY A 50 -9.69 0.36 -3.76
C GLY A 50 -9.83 1.02 -2.39
N VAL A 51 -8.89 0.76 -1.51
CA VAL A 51 -8.83 1.43 -0.19
C VAL A 51 -8.67 2.94 -0.38
N TRP A 52 -7.82 3.38 -1.28
CA TRP A 52 -7.65 4.79 -1.60
C TRP A 52 -8.98 5.44 -2.02
N ARG A 53 -9.67 4.85 -3.00
CA ARG A 53 -10.95 5.40 -3.48
C ARG A 53 -12.01 5.52 -2.38
N GLU A 54 -12.04 4.58 -1.46
CA GLU A 54 -13.03 4.57 -0.37
C GLU A 54 -12.71 5.58 0.73
N VAL A 55 -11.45 5.75 1.08
CA VAL A 55 -11.04 6.54 2.25
C VAL A 55 -10.52 7.93 1.87
N VAL A 56 -9.74 8.02 0.80
CA VAL A 56 -9.09 9.27 0.40
C VAL A 56 -9.89 10.03 -0.65
N GLY A 57 -10.31 9.36 -1.70
CA GLY A 57 -11.05 9.95 -2.80
C GLY A 57 -10.61 9.43 -4.16
N PRO A 58 -10.87 10.16 -5.25
CA PRO A 58 -10.45 9.76 -6.59
C PRO A 58 -8.95 9.45 -6.64
N GLU A 59 -8.58 8.45 -7.43
CA GLU A 59 -7.16 8.13 -7.63
C GLU A 59 -6.46 9.30 -8.32
N PRO A 60 -5.30 9.75 -7.81
CA PRO A 60 -4.62 10.93 -8.34
C PRO A 60 -3.95 10.68 -9.70
N PHE A 61 -3.75 9.43 -10.08
CA PHE A 61 -3.10 9.02 -11.32
C PHE A 61 -3.84 7.89 -12.00
N LEU A 62 -3.78 7.86 -13.33
CA LEU A 62 -4.08 6.66 -14.09
C LEU A 62 -2.90 5.70 -13.96
N ILE A 63 -3.20 4.45 -13.62
CA ILE A 63 -2.18 3.42 -13.59
C ILE A 63 -2.10 2.78 -14.96
N GLU A 64 -0.93 2.91 -15.59
CA GLU A 64 -0.66 2.27 -16.86
C GLU A 64 -0.73 0.74 -16.72
N PRO A 65 -1.21 0.02 -17.75
CA PRO A 65 -1.18 -1.43 -17.75
C PRO A 65 0.22 -1.97 -17.46
N TYR A 66 0.29 -2.97 -16.60
CA TYR A 66 1.55 -3.61 -16.21
C TYR A 66 1.45 -5.13 -16.32
N SER A 67 2.56 -5.79 -16.61
CA SER A 67 2.66 -7.26 -16.62
C SER A 67 3.07 -7.79 -15.24
N ARG A 68 2.91 -9.09 -15.01
CA ARG A 68 3.39 -9.75 -13.78
C ARG A 68 4.91 -9.58 -13.59
N GLY A 69 5.66 -9.53 -14.66
CA GLY A 69 7.12 -9.37 -14.65
C GLY A 69 7.62 -7.94 -14.63
N TRP A 70 6.72 -6.96 -14.54
CA TRP A 70 7.14 -5.55 -14.56
C TRP A 70 8.09 -5.24 -13.39
N GLY A 71 9.14 -4.51 -13.68
CA GLY A 71 10.13 -4.11 -12.67
C GLY A 71 11.04 -5.23 -12.15
N GLU A 72 10.94 -6.48 -12.60
CA GLU A 72 11.81 -7.57 -12.14
C GLU A 72 13.28 -7.36 -12.51
N THR A 73 13.52 -6.74 -13.65
CA THR A 73 14.86 -6.39 -14.13
C THR A 73 15.23 -4.92 -13.89
N GLY A 74 14.29 -4.11 -13.41
CA GLY A 74 14.50 -2.70 -13.14
C GLY A 74 15.22 -2.46 -11.82
N GLN A 75 16.00 -1.39 -11.75
CA GLN A 75 16.67 -0.93 -10.52
C GLN A 75 15.91 0.24 -9.86
N ILE A 76 14.91 0.79 -10.54
CA ILE A 76 14.10 1.90 -10.02
C ILE A 76 12.93 1.35 -9.24
N GLU A 77 12.78 1.78 -8.00
CA GLU A 77 11.66 1.42 -7.12
C GLU A 77 10.38 2.18 -7.55
N VAL A 78 9.79 1.75 -8.66
CA VAL A 78 8.67 2.42 -9.33
C VAL A 78 7.48 2.59 -8.40
N LEU A 79 7.14 1.54 -7.65
CA LEU A 79 5.98 1.56 -6.76
C LEU A 79 6.22 2.48 -5.56
N ALA A 80 7.41 2.41 -4.96
CA ALA A 80 7.78 3.28 -3.84
C ALA A 80 7.85 4.75 -4.26
N GLU A 81 8.41 5.05 -5.42
CA GLU A 81 8.46 6.42 -5.95
C GLU A 81 7.06 6.97 -6.23
N GLY A 82 6.17 6.16 -6.79
CA GLY A 82 4.78 6.53 -6.99
C GLY A 82 4.07 6.82 -5.65
N ALA A 83 4.28 5.97 -4.67
CA ALA A 83 3.70 6.15 -3.33
C ALA A 83 4.21 7.43 -2.66
N ARG A 84 5.50 7.75 -2.77
CA ARG A 84 6.08 8.98 -2.19
C ARG A 84 5.44 10.27 -2.72
N ARG A 85 4.93 10.27 -3.94
CA ARG A 85 4.29 11.44 -4.53
C ARG A 85 2.93 11.77 -3.93
N MET A 86 2.26 10.80 -3.34
CA MET A 86 0.88 10.94 -2.86
C MET A 86 0.65 10.48 -1.43
N MET A 87 1.64 9.87 -0.79
CA MET A 87 1.55 9.34 0.56
C MET A 87 2.75 9.78 1.40
N ARG A 88 2.61 9.73 2.72
CA ARG A 88 3.72 10.02 3.63
C ARG A 88 4.53 8.75 3.90
N GLU A 89 5.80 8.73 3.51
CA GLU A 89 6.70 7.65 3.87
C GLU A 89 7.03 7.69 5.36
N ILE A 90 7.07 6.54 5.99
CA ILE A 90 7.42 6.36 7.40
C ILE A 90 8.57 5.40 7.56
N ALA A 91 9.27 5.50 8.69
CA ALA A 91 10.34 4.57 9.05
C ALA A 91 9.77 3.20 9.48
N MET A 92 10.59 2.16 9.40
CA MET A 92 10.20 0.80 9.82
C MET A 92 9.69 0.75 11.26
N ALA A 93 10.29 1.51 12.17
CA ALA A 93 9.86 1.58 13.57
C ALA A 93 8.48 2.24 13.77
N GLU A 94 7.98 2.98 12.78
CA GLU A 94 6.68 3.66 12.81
C GLU A 94 5.55 2.84 12.20
N ILE A 95 5.84 1.64 11.69
CA ILE A 95 4.84 0.78 11.08
C ILE A 95 3.82 0.34 12.13
N GLY A 96 2.56 0.59 11.86
CA GLY A 96 1.46 0.22 12.71
C GLY A 96 0.15 0.09 11.92
N PRO A 97 -0.98 -0.10 12.61
CA PRO A 97 -2.29 -0.24 11.96
C PRO A 97 -2.58 0.89 10.97
N GLY A 98 -3.10 0.55 9.81
CA GLY A 98 -3.45 1.49 8.75
C GLY A 98 -2.30 1.86 7.81
N ALA A 99 -1.08 1.41 8.06
CA ALA A 99 0.04 1.65 7.16
C ALA A 99 -0.07 0.77 5.90
N LEU A 100 0.30 1.35 4.77
CA LEU A 100 0.58 0.61 3.54
C LEU A 100 2.03 0.15 3.58
N VAL A 101 2.26 -1.14 3.39
CA VAL A 101 3.61 -1.71 3.35
C VAL A 101 3.90 -2.28 1.97
N LEU A 102 5.12 -2.07 1.50
CA LEU A 102 5.62 -2.63 0.26
C LEU A 102 6.64 -3.72 0.58
N PHE A 103 6.40 -4.89 0.02
CA PHE A 103 7.26 -6.05 0.21
C PHE A 103 8.16 -6.30 -0.99
N ARG A 104 9.41 -6.62 -0.70
CA ARG A 104 10.36 -7.12 -1.68
C ARG A 104 10.31 -8.65 -1.67
N MET A 105 9.65 -9.23 -2.66
CA MET A 105 9.43 -10.68 -2.71
C MET A 105 10.66 -11.44 -3.18
N VAL A 106 11.46 -10.84 -4.06
CA VAL A 106 12.73 -11.38 -4.55
C VAL A 106 13.87 -10.49 -4.05
N PRO A 107 14.94 -11.02 -3.39
CA PRO A 107 15.99 -10.24 -2.72
C PRO A 107 16.65 -9.35 -3.71
N ARG A 108 16.86 -8.99 -4.60
CA ARG A 108 17.54 -8.07 -5.52
C ARG A 108 16.59 -7.41 -6.52
N ALA A 109 15.31 -7.70 -6.40
CA ALA A 109 14.30 -7.07 -7.22
C ALA A 109 13.70 -5.85 -6.51
N ILE A 110 12.97 -5.03 -7.24
CA ILE A 110 12.20 -3.92 -6.65
C ILE A 110 11.04 -4.44 -5.82
N ALA A 111 10.54 -3.62 -4.89
CA ALA A 111 9.35 -3.93 -4.11
C ALA A 111 8.11 -3.79 -4.99
N LYS A 112 7.37 -4.89 -5.20
CA LYS A 112 6.17 -4.94 -6.05
C LYS A 112 4.92 -5.41 -5.33
N HIS A 113 5.05 -6.06 -4.19
CA HIS A 113 3.91 -6.54 -3.44
C HIS A 113 3.47 -5.54 -2.38
N VAL A 114 2.18 -5.41 -2.17
CA VAL A 114 1.56 -4.40 -1.32
C VAL A 114 0.65 -5.07 -0.31
N GLY A 115 0.67 -4.57 0.92
CA GLY A 115 -0.27 -4.96 1.97
C GLY A 115 -0.70 -3.76 2.81
N VAL A 116 -1.78 -3.93 3.55
CA VAL A 116 -2.30 -2.94 4.50
C VAL A 116 -2.25 -3.52 5.90
N MET A 117 -1.56 -2.85 6.80
CA MET A 117 -1.46 -3.30 8.20
C MET A 117 -2.81 -3.15 8.91
N THR A 118 -3.25 -4.21 9.56
CA THR A 118 -4.50 -4.24 10.34
C THR A 118 -4.27 -4.24 11.84
N GLY A 119 -3.06 -4.49 12.26
CA GLY A 119 -2.61 -4.48 13.63
C GLY A 119 -1.09 -4.38 13.67
N PRO A 120 -0.46 -4.48 14.84
CA PRO A 120 1.01 -4.45 14.93
C PRO A 120 1.66 -5.67 14.25
N ASP A 121 0.95 -6.79 14.17
CA ASP A 121 1.46 -8.07 13.68
C ASP A 121 0.52 -8.77 12.70
N SER A 122 -0.32 -8.02 12.00
CA SER A 122 -1.26 -8.56 11.00
C SER A 122 -1.44 -7.62 9.83
N PHE A 123 -1.74 -8.17 8.66
CA PHE A 123 -1.96 -7.39 7.46
C PHE A 123 -2.94 -8.06 6.50
N ILE A 124 -3.53 -7.27 5.61
CA ILE A 124 -4.38 -7.70 4.50
C ILE A 124 -3.64 -7.47 3.20
N HIS A 125 -3.70 -8.45 2.32
CA HIS A 125 -3.19 -8.31 0.95
C HIS A 125 -3.98 -9.19 -0.02
N SER A 126 -3.92 -8.88 -1.30
CA SER A 126 -4.39 -9.76 -2.36
C SER A 126 -3.23 -10.60 -2.86
N TYR A 127 -3.28 -11.90 -2.57
CA TYR A 127 -2.21 -12.83 -2.86
C TYR A 127 -2.64 -13.80 -3.95
N GLU A 128 -1.75 -14.04 -4.91
CA GLU A 128 -2.03 -14.93 -6.03
C GLU A 128 -2.56 -16.27 -5.54
N ARG A 129 -3.62 -16.79 -6.17
CA ARG A 129 -4.37 -18.01 -5.85
C ARG A 129 -5.22 -17.96 -4.58
N LEU A 130 -4.98 -17.03 -3.68
CA LEU A 130 -5.72 -16.92 -2.42
C LEU A 130 -6.74 -15.77 -2.40
N GLY A 131 -6.52 -14.75 -3.25
CA GLY A 131 -7.31 -13.52 -3.19
C GLY A 131 -6.98 -12.66 -1.99
N VAL A 132 -7.93 -11.85 -1.58
CA VAL A 132 -7.75 -10.94 -0.44
C VAL A 132 -7.91 -11.71 0.87
N ILE A 133 -6.84 -11.76 1.64
CA ILE A 133 -6.77 -12.43 2.93
C ILE A 133 -6.14 -11.54 3.99
N GLU A 134 -6.53 -11.74 5.23
CA GLU A 134 -5.86 -11.18 6.41
C GLU A 134 -5.04 -12.28 7.07
N GLN A 135 -3.78 -12.02 7.35
CA GLN A 135 -2.88 -13.01 7.92
C GLN A 135 -1.89 -12.39 8.91
N PRO A 136 -1.28 -13.22 9.77
CA PRO A 136 -0.19 -12.75 10.62
C PRO A 136 1.00 -12.26 9.82
N LEU A 137 1.61 -11.16 10.28
CA LEU A 137 2.87 -10.67 9.77
C LEU A 137 4.00 -11.47 10.43
N THR A 138 4.23 -12.66 9.92
CA THR A 138 5.30 -13.55 10.40
C THR A 138 6.69 -12.97 10.13
N MET A 139 7.73 -13.49 10.77
CA MET A 139 9.10 -13.02 10.56
C MET A 139 9.54 -13.04 9.09
N PRO A 140 9.25 -14.10 8.30
CA PRO A 140 9.57 -14.09 6.88
C PRO A 140 8.90 -12.94 6.11
N TRP A 141 7.64 -12.63 6.42
CA TRP A 141 6.94 -11.50 5.82
C TRP A 141 7.50 -10.17 6.28
N ARG A 142 7.74 -10.01 7.58
CA ARG A 142 8.30 -8.78 8.16
C ARG A 142 9.66 -8.43 7.54
N ARG A 143 10.51 -9.42 7.32
CA ARG A 143 11.83 -9.23 6.68
C ARG A 143 11.74 -8.77 5.23
N ARG A 144 10.63 -8.99 4.56
CA ARG A 144 10.40 -8.54 3.18
C ARG A 144 9.91 -7.11 3.07
N ILE A 145 9.51 -6.47 4.15
CA ILE A 145 9.08 -5.06 4.13
C ILE A 145 10.27 -4.20 3.72
N ALA A 146 10.09 -3.46 2.62
CA ALA A 146 11.11 -2.55 2.09
C ALA A 146 10.74 -1.07 2.32
N PHE A 147 9.45 -0.73 2.29
CA PHE A 147 8.95 0.62 2.43
C PHE A 147 7.60 0.61 3.15
N ALA A 148 7.27 1.71 3.81
CA ALA A 148 5.98 1.90 4.44
C ALA A 148 5.49 3.34 4.29
N PHE A 149 4.17 3.50 4.18
CA PHE A 149 3.51 4.78 3.91
C PHE A 149 2.22 4.91 4.71
N LEU A 150 1.81 6.15 4.95
CA LEU A 150 0.49 6.46 5.48
C LEU A 150 -0.37 7.13 4.40
N PHE A 151 -1.63 6.72 4.33
CA PHE A 151 -2.62 7.33 3.45
C PHE A 151 -2.89 8.77 3.89
N PRO A 152 -3.07 9.71 2.95
CA PRO A 152 -3.46 11.06 3.29
C PRO A 152 -4.92 11.12 3.75
N GLU A 153 -5.25 12.16 4.50
CA GLU A 153 -6.63 12.48 4.84
C GLU A 153 -7.44 12.79 3.57
N ARG A 154 -8.74 12.55 3.61
CA ARG A 154 -9.65 12.91 2.54
C ARG A 154 -9.67 14.43 2.33
N ASN A 155 -9.55 14.84 1.07
CA ASN A 155 -9.68 16.24 0.67
C ASN A 155 -11.13 16.71 0.67
#